data_c7bd098924a113850361f3a95e351725
#
_entry.id   c7bd098924a113850361f3a95e351725
#
_cell.length_a   1.000
_cell.length_b   1.000
_cell.length_c   1.000
_cell.angle_alpha   90.00
_cell.angle_beta   90.00
_cell.angle_gamma   90.00
#
_symmetry.space_group_name_H-M   'P 1'
#
loop_
_entity.id
_entity.type
_entity.pdbx_description
1 polymer ?
#
loop_
_entity_poly.entity_id
_entity_poly.type
_entity_poly.pdbx_seq_one_letter_code
_entity_poly.pdbx_strand_id
1 'polypeptide(L)'
;MQAFNTQVNYQNPSIEGYYGEFGGAYIPEMLFKNVETLKAEYLKIMEDPAFIAEVDALLKDYVGRPTPLFFAERLSKEIGANIYLKREDLCHTGAHKINNTIGQIVLAKRLGKTKIIAETGAGQHGVATATVCALKGMECVVYMGEKDIERQAPNVARMKMLGATVVPATSGSKTLKDATNEAIRAWINEPNKTHYIIGSVVGPHPYPDMVALFQSVISKEMRLQLKEKLGNELPTHVVACVGGGSNAAGAFYHFLNEPTVALVAVEAAGHGVHSGLSAATTQLGTHGILHGSKSIVMQTNDGQVVEPHSISAGLDYPGIGPLHAFLYESKRGTFLSATDEEALASAFHISQIEGIIPALETAHAFSVLPKLGLKPTDVVVVCLSGRGDKDLATYMEHL
;
A
#
# COMPACT_ATOMS: atom_id res chain seq x y z
N MET A 1 -28.71 -21.93 24.01
CA MET A 1 -28.11 -20.93 23.12
C MET A 1 -26.82 -21.55 22.57
N GLN A 2 -26.86 -22.07 21.33
CA GLN A 2 -25.65 -22.51 20.66
C GLN A 2 -24.84 -21.26 20.29
N ALA A 3 -23.64 -21.12 20.83
CA ALA A 3 -22.69 -20.14 20.37
C ALA A 3 -22.30 -20.48 18.94
N PHE A 4 -22.80 -19.74 17.97
CA PHE A 4 -22.29 -19.76 16.63
C PHE A 4 -20.85 -19.23 16.71
N ASN A 5 -19.91 -20.15 16.68
CA ASN A 5 -18.49 -19.83 16.52
C ASN A 5 -18.30 -19.42 15.06
N THR A 6 -18.75 -18.22 14.69
CA THR A 6 -18.49 -17.63 13.39
C THR A 6 -17.03 -17.22 13.40
N GLN A 7 -16.18 -18.05 12.79
CA GLN A 7 -14.78 -17.73 12.55
C GLN A 7 -14.73 -16.40 11.79
N VAL A 8 -14.07 -15.40 12.37
CA VAL A 8 -13.93 -14.08 11.77
C VAL A 8 -13.21 -14.22 10.45
N ASN A 9 -13.80 -13.75 9.37
CA ASN A 9 -13.16 -13.71 8.06
C ASN A 9 -12.54 -12.34 7.85
N TYR A 10 -11.20 -12.28 7.80
CA TYR A 10 -10.45 -11.06 7.61
C TYR A 10 -10.23 -10.68 6.14
N GLN A 11 -10.47 -11.60 5.19
CA GLN A 11 -10.23 -11.35 3.77
C GLN A 11 -11.37 -10.58 3.10
N ASN A 12 -12.60 -10.89 3.46
CA ASN A 12 -13.77 -10.36 2.77
C ASN A 12 -14.50 -9.35 3.66
N PRO A 13 -14.72 -8.12 3.18
CA PRO A 13 -15.61 -7.18 3.84
C PRO A 13 -17.06 -7.64 3.74
N SER A 14 -17.97 -7.02 4.51
CA SER A 14 -19.40 -7.16 4.29
C SER A 14 -19.81 -6.65 2.90
N ILE A 15 -21.04 -6.92 2.50
CA ILE A 15 -21.59 -6.47 1.21
C ILE A 15 -21.61 -4.93 1.10
N GLU A 16 -21.67 -4.24 2.23
CA GLU A 16 -21.57 -2.77 2.33
C GLU A 16 -20.12 -2.28 2.42
N GLY A 17 -19.14 -3.18 2.42
CA GLY A 17 -17.72 -2.86 2.41
C GLY A 17 -17.09 -2.65 3.78
N TYR A 18 -17.63 -3.28 4.84
CA TYR A 18 -17.08 -3.15 6.20
C TYR A 18 -16.24 -4.37 6.60
N TYR A 19 -15.08 -4.12 7.15
CA TYR A 19 -14.26 -5.01 7.95
C TYR A 19 -14.55 -4.71 9.43
N GLY A 20 -15.40 -5.52 10.08
CA GLY A 20 -15.95 -5.17 11.39
C GLY A 20 -16.73 -3.86 11.32
N GLU A 21 -16.25 -2.83 11.99
CA GLU A 21 -16.86 -1.49 11.95
C GLU A 21 -16.17 -0.50 10.99
N PHE A 22 -15.06 -0.90 10.34
CA PHE A 22 -14.25 -0.05 9.46
C PHE A 22 -14.56 -0.30 7.99
N GLY A 23 -14.59 0.76 7.19
CA GLY A 23 -14.91 0.69 5.76
C GLY A 23 -16.10 1.54 5.38
N GLY A 24 -16.97 0.99 4.52
CA GLY A 24 -18.12 1.68 3.98
C GLY A 24 -17.80 2.63 2.83
N ALA A 25 -18.80 3.41 2.40
CA ALA A 25 -18.66 4.38 1.31
C ALA A 25 -19.29 5.71 1.72
N TYR A 26 -18.50 6.57 2.34
CA TYR A 26 -18.90 7.92 2.78
C TYR A 26 -18.54 8.92 1.68
N ILE A 27 -19.40 8.99 0.67
CA ILE A 27 -19.17 9.75 -0.56
C ILE A 27 -20.27 10.80 -0.76
N PRO A 28 -19.97 11.88 -1.51
CA PRO A 28 -21.01 12.79 -1.99
C PRO A 28 -22.03 12.06 -2.88
N GLU A 29 -23.30 12.46 -2.81
CA GLU A 29 -24.38 11.85 -3.58
C GLU A 29 -24.12 11.80 -5.09
N MET A 30 -23.37 12.73 -5.62
CA MET A 30 -22.98 12.77 -7.04
C MET A 30 -22.11 11.60 -7.47
N LEU A 31 -21.35 10.99 -6.56
CA LEU A 31 -20.52 9.81 -6.81
C LEU A 31 -21.27 8.49 -6.58
N PHE A 32 -22.43 8.53 -5.91
CA PHE A 32 -23.13 7.32 -5.47
C PHE A 32 -23.34 6.32 -6.63
N LYS A 33 -23.96 6.78 -7.72
CA LYS A 33 -24.22 5.92 -8.89
C LYS A 33 -22.95 5.34 -9.49
N ASN A 34 -21.88 6.14 -9.53
CA ASN A 34 -20.58 5.71 -10.09
C ASN A 34 -19.93 4.62 -9.22
N VAL A 35 -19.93 4.81 -7.91
CA VAL A 35 -19.36 3.86 -6.94
C VAL A 35 -20.17 2.56 -6.90
N GLU A 36 -21.50 2.63 -6.90
CA GLU A 36 -22.35 1.43 -6.97
C GLU A 36 -22.18 0.67 -8.29
N THR A 37 -22.05 1.38 -9.41
CA THR A 37 -21.72 0.74 -10.69
C THR A 37 -20.36 0.07 -10.65
N LEU A 38 -19.34 0.74 -10.10
CA LEU A 38 -18.01 0.17 -9.96
C LEU A 38 -18.06 -1.11 -9.11
N LYS A 39 -18.74 -1.07 -7.96
CA LYS A 39 -18.91 -2.22 -7.06
C LYS A 39 -19.55 -3.42 -7.80
N ALA A 40 -20.67 -3.20 -8.47
CA ALA A 40 -21.41 -4.26 -9.17
C ALA A 40 -20.61 -4.86 -10.33
N GLU A 41 -19.95 -4.02 -11.12
CA GLU A 41 -19.17 -4.48 -12.28
C GLU A 41 -17.82 -5.08 -11.88
N TYR A 42 -17.17 -4.56 -10.83
CA TYR A 42 -15.93 -5.12 -10.29
C TYR A 42 -16.12 -6.60 -9.90
N LEU A 43 -17.16 -6.93 -9.14
CA LEU A 43 -17.42 -8.31 -8.71
C LEU A 43 -17.62 -9.25 -9.90
N LYS A 44 -18.38 -8.82 -10.94
CA LYS A 44 -18.57 -9.61 -12.17
C LYS A 44 -17.29 -9.79 -12.96
N ILE A 45 -16.53 -8.70 -13.13
CA ILE A 45 -15.31 -8.69 -13.94
C ILE A 45 -14.24 -9.57 -13.28
N MET A 46 -14.18 -9.61 -11.95
CA MET A 46 -13.23 -10.48 -11.22
C MET A 46 -13.50 -11.97 -11.42
N GLU A 47 -14.72 -12.37 -11.84
CA GLU A 47 -15.07 -13.75 -12.19
C GLU A 47 -14.87 -14.05 -13.70
N ASP A 48 -14.60 -13.02 -14.52
CA ASP A 48 -14.41 -13.20 -15.96
C ASP A 48 -13.02 -13.80 -16.28
N PRO A 49 -12.96 -15.04 -16.85
CA PRO A 49 -11.69 -15.66 -17.19
C PRO A 49 -10.83 -14.85 -18.16
N ALA A 50 -11.44 -14.08 -19.06
CA ALA A 50 -10.71 -13.25 -20.01
C ALA A 50 -10.07 -12.03 -19.31
N PHE A 51 -10.72 -11.48 -18.29
CA PHE A 51 -10.11 -10.43 -17.45
C PHE A 51 -8.92 -10.98 -16.67
N ILE A 52 -9.11 -12.11 -16.01
CA ILE A 52 -8.05 -12.76 -15.21
C ILE A 52 -6.83 -13.06 -16.10
N ALA A 53 -7.07 -13.66 -17.27
CA ALA A 53 -6.00 -14.00 -18.22
C ALA A 53 -5.25 -12.74 -18.74
N GLU A 54 -5.95 -11.63 -19.00
CA GLU A 54 -5.32 -10.38 -19.43
C GLU A 54 -4.46 -9.79 -18.31
N VAL A 55 -4.97 -9.76 -17.07
CA VAL A 55 -4.21 -9.26 -15.90
C VAL A 55 -3.00 -10.15 -15.63
N ASP A 56 -3.16 -11.47 -15.62
CA ASP A 56 -2.06 -12.42 -15.38
C ASP A 56 -0.97 -12.31 -16.45
N ALA A 57 -1.33 -12.17 -17.74
CA ALA A 57 -0.37 -11.96 -18.81
C ALA A 57 0.42 -10.65 -18.61
N LEU A 58 -0.25 -9.55 -18.25
CA LEU A 58 0.43 -8.28 -17.96
C LEU A 58 1.31 -8.35 -16.72
N LEU A 59 0.86 -9.01 -15.66
CA LEU A 59 1.67 -9.23 -14.47
C LEU A 59 2.93 -10.03 -14.80
N LYS A 60 2.82 -11.06 -15.63
CA LYS A 60 3.94 -11.90 -16.04
C LYS A 60 4.90 -11.16 -17.00
N ASP A 61 4.38 -10.71 -18.13
CA ASP A 61 5.21 -10.31 -19.27
C ASP A 61 5.61 -8.82 -19.24
N TYR A 62 4.84 -7.98 -18.54
CA TYR A 62 5.10 -6.54 -18.42
C TYR A 62 5.61 -6.13 -17.05
N VAL A 63 5.05 -6.67 -15.97
CA VAL A 63 5.51 -6.35 -14.60
C VAL A 63 6.74 -7.16 -14.21
N GLY A 64 6.93 -8.36 -14.77
CA GLY A 64 8.05 -9.23 -14.49
C GLY A 64 7.82 -10.17 -13.31
N ARG A 65 6.57 -10.60 -13.11
CA ARG A 65 6.22 -11.55 -12.04
C ARG A 65 6.40 -13.01 -12.47
N PRO A 66 6.63 -13.96 -11.52
CA PRO A 66 6.72 -13.76 -10.07
C PRO A 66 8.00 -13.02 -9.63
N THR A 67 7.86 -12.12 -8.66
CA THR A 67 9.05 -11.52 -8.04
C THR A 67 9.76 -12.55 -7.15
N PRO A 68 11.11 -12.51 -7.04
CA PRO A 68 11.84 -13.49 -6.22
C PRO A 68 11.45 -13.43 -4.73
N LEU A 69 11.48 -14.59 -4.09
CA LEU A 69 11.58 -14.73 -2.64
C LEU A 69 13.05 -15.02 -2.32
N PHE A 70 13.81 -14.01 -1.92
CA PHE A 70 15.26 -14.05 -1.71
C PHE A 70 15.59 -14.36 -0.25
N PHE A 71 16.46 -15.33 0.00
CA PHE A 71 16.98 -15.62 1.33
C PHE A 71 18.10 -14.63 1.66
N ALA A 72 17.92 -13.79 2.66
CA ALA A 72 18.87 -12.78 3.11
C ALA A 72 19.82 -13.42 4.11
N GLU A 73 20.90 -14.04 3.61
CA GLU A 73 21.79 -14.91 4.41
C GLU A 73 22.48 -14.15 5.54
N ARG A 74 23.07 -12.99 5.24
CA ARG A 74 23.82 -12.21 6.24
C ARG A 74 22.89 -11.62 7.29
N LEU A 75 21.74 -11.09 6.84
CA LEU A 75 20.72 -10.60 7.75
C LEU A 75 20.16 -11.73 8.62
N SER A 76 19.91 -12.91 8.06
CA SER A 76 19.44 -14.08 8.81
C SER A 76 20.41 -14.49 9.90
N LYS A 77 21.72 -14.47 9.61
CA LYS A 77 22.77 -14.79 10.56
C LYS A 77 22.82 -13.78 11.72
N GLU A 78 22.67 -12.49 11.43
CA GLU A 78 22.67 -11.44 12.45
C GLU A 78 21.43 -11.49 13.34
N ILE A 79 20.24 -11.67 12.74
CA ILE A 79 18.97 -11.72 13.47
C ILE A 79 18.81 -13.05 14.23
N GLY A 80 19.46 -14.11 13.75
CA GLY A 80 19.32 -15.44 14.34
C GLY A 80 18.01 -16.14 13.96
N ALA A 81 17.43 -15.84 12.79
CA ALA A 81 16.23 -16.45 12.24
C ALA A 81 16.32 -16.51 10.71
N ASN A 82 15.44 -17.24 10.03
CA ASN A 82 15.46 -17.34 8.57
C ASN A 82 14.68 -16.17 7.94
N ILE A 83 15.40 -15.18 7.43
CA ILE A 83 14.81 -13.97 6.83
C ILE A 83 14.75 -14.10 5.31
N TYR A 84 13.57 -13.99 4.77
CA TYR A 84 13.29 -13.94 3.34
C TYR A 84 12.76 -12.58 2.93
N LEU A 85 13.18 -12.08 1.78
CA LEU A 85 12.72 -10.81 1.21
C LEU A 85 11.84 -11.11 0.00
N LYS A 86 10.58 -10.68 0.04
CA LYS A 86 9.72 -10.67 -1.13
C LYS A 86 10.02 -9.42 -1.95
N ARG A 87 10.68 -9.61 -3.10
CA ARG A 87 11.39 -8.59 -3.89
C ARG A 87 10.45 -7.80 -4.80
N GLU A 88 9.48 -7.05 -4.22
CA GLU A 88 8.58 -6.17 -4.99
C GLU A 88 9.31 -4.94 -5.56
N ASP A 89 10.51 -4.64 -5.09
CA ASP A 89 11.43 -3.65 -5.64
C ASP A 89 11.90 -3.98 -7.07
N LEU A 90 11.78 -5.24 -7.50
CA LEU A 90 12.13 -5.72 -8.84
C LEU A 90 10.96 -5.67 -9.83
N CYS A 91 9.76 -5.32 -9.40
CA CYS A 91 8.66 -5.06 -10.32
C CYS A 91 9.00 -3.93 -11.29
N HIS A 92 8.46 -3.99 -12.51
CA HIS A 92 8.46 -2.82 -13.39
C HIS A 92 7.96 -1.58 -12.64
N THR A 93 8.61 -0.43 -12.82
CA THR A 93 8.50 0.81 -12.03
C THR A 93 9.23 0.82 -10.67
N GLY A 94 9.76 -0.32 -10.20
CA GLY A 94 10.59 -0.40 -9.01
C GLY A 94 9.85 -0.48 -7.67
N ALA A 95 8.56 -0.83 -7.68
CA ALA A 95 7.75 -1.01 -6.48
C ALA A 95 6.47 -1.82 -6.75
N HIS A 96 5.83 -2.30 -5.68
CA HIS A 96 4.57 -3.06 -5.69
C HIS A 96 3.37 -2.33 -6.32
N LYS A 97 3.43 -1.00 -6.46
CA LYS A 97 2.29 -0.17 -6.93
C LYS A 97 1.75 -0.60 -8.28
N ILE A 98 2.60 -1.10 -9.17
CA ILE A 98 2.23 -1.54 -10.51
C ILE A 98 1.21 -2.70 -10.50
N ASN A 99 1.23 -3.57 -9.48
CA ASN A 99 0.30 -4.70 -9.38
C ASN A 99 -1.16 -4.21 -9.37
N ASN A 100 -1.44 -3.27 -8.48
CA ASN A 100 -2.76 -2.66 -8.35
C ASN A 100 -3.14 -1.85 -9.60
N THR A 101 -2.23 -1.05 -10.15
CA THR A 101 -2.55 -0.20 -11.30
C THR A 101 -2.83 -1.02 -12.57
N ILE A 102 -2.20 -2.19 -12.75
CA ILE A 102 -2.52 -3.14 -13.83
C ILE A 102 -3.98 -3.63 -13.69
N GLY A 103 -4.39 -4.08 -12.50
CA GLY A 103 -5.76 -4.54 -12.29
C GLY A 103 -6.78 -3.42 -12.55
N GLN A 104 -6.55 -2.24 -11.98
CA GLN A 104 -7.47 -1.13 -12.12
C GLN A 104 -7.54 -0.55 -13.54
N ILE A 105 -6.43 -0.50 -14.31
CA ILE A 105 -6.48 0.03 -15.69
C ILE A 105 -7.23 -0.92 -16.64
N VAL A 106 -7.07 -2.23 -16.47
CA VAL A 106 -7.82 -3.22 -17.26
C VAL A 106 -9.31 -3.15 -16.91
N LEU A 107 -9.64 -3.02 -15.63
CA LEU A 107 -11.01 -2.80 -15.15
C LEU A 107 -11.61 -1.51 -15.74
N ALA A 108 -10.91 -0.39 -15.62
CA ALA A 108 -11.36 0.90 -16.15
C ALA A 108 -11.67 0.85 -17.65
N LYS A 109 -10.82 0.17 -18.43
CA LYS A 109 -11.03 0.00 -19.87
C LYS A 109 -12.28 -0.82 -20.16
N ARG A 110 -12.56 -1.89 -19.41
CA ARG A 110 -13.78 -2.70 -19.55
C ARG A 110 -15.04 -1.94 -19.14
N LEU A 111 -14.90 -0.99 -18.20
CA LEU A 111 -15.97 -0.08 -17.81
C LEU A 111 -16.19 1.08 -18.84
N GLY A 112 -15.46 1.10 -19.95
CA GLY A 112 -15.56 2.12 -20.99
C GLY A 112 -15.03 3.49 -20.57
N LYS A 113 -14.18 3.55 -19.53
CA LYS A 113 -13.56 4.80 -19.09
C LYS A 113 -12.46 5.22 -20.07
N THR A 114 -12.30 6.53 -20.25
CA THR A 114 -11.33 7.12 -21.19
C THR A 114 -10.28 7.98 -20.49
N LYS A 115 -10.53 8.36 -19.25
CA LYS A 115 -9.67 9.21 -18.43
C LYS A 115 -9.38 8.54 -17.10
N ILE A 116 -8.12 8.57 -16.72
CA ILE A 116 -7.64 8.11 -15.43
C ILE A 116 -7.17 9.30 -14.60
N ILE A 117 -7.54 9.30 -13.34
CA ILE A 117 -6.96 10.19 -12.33
C ILE A 117 -6.31 9.37 -11.23
N ALA A 118 -5.30 9.93 -10.59
CA ALA A 118 -4.65 9.36 -9.42
C ALA A 118 -4.13 10.45 -8.49
N GLU A 119 -3.95 10.12 -7.23
CA GLU A 119 -3.15 10.87 -6.26
C GLU A 119 -1.76 10.27 -6.14
N THR A 120 -0.79 11.06 -5.69
CA THR A 120 0.52 10.52 -5.31
C THR A 120 1.24 11.43 -4.31
N GLY A 121 1.97 10.85 -3.35
CA GLY A 121 2.92 11.54 -2.46
C GLY A 121 4.36 11.32 -2.95
N ALA A 122 4.97 10.18 -2.64
CA ALA A 122 6.33 9.83 -3.09
C ALA A 122 6.50 9.72 -4.62
N GLY A 123 5.42 9.84 -5.39
CA GLY A 123 5.46 9.74 -6.86
C GLY A 123 5.38 8.32 -7.41
N GLN A 124 5.60 7.26 -6.63
CA GLN A 124 5.62 5.88 -7.11
C GLN A 124 4.27 5.42 -7.65
N HIS A 125 3.18 5.78 -6.98
CA HIS A 125 1.83 5.48 -7.47
C HIS A 125 1.52 6.25 -8.75
N GLY A 126 1.88 7.54 -8.80
CA GLY A 126 1.74 8.37 -10.00
C GLY A 126 2.51 7.81 -11.20
N VAL A 127 3.76 7.39 -11.00
CA VAL A 127 4.57 6.74 -12.05
C VAL A 127 3.93 5.44 -12.52
N ALA A 128 3.48 4.56 -11.59
CA ALA A 128 2.82 3.31 -11.94
C ALA A 128 1.51 3.56 -12.72
N THR A 129 0.72 4.56 -12.31
CA THR A 129 -0.52 4.94 -13.01
C THR A 129 -0.23 5.50 -14.40
N ALA A 130 0.73 6.44 -14.51
CA ALA A 130 1.14 6.98 -15.81
C ALA A 130 1.65 5.87 -16.76
N THR A 131 2.39 4.90 -16.22
CA THR A 131 2.92 3.75 -16.96
C THR A 131 1.78 2.92 -17.58
N VAL A 132 0.78 2.54 -16.79
CA VAL A 132 -0.33 1.72 -17.31
C VAL A 132 -1.27 2.51 -18.22
N CYS A 133 -1.40 3.83 -18.01
CA CYS A 133 -2.14 4.71 -18.92
C CYS A 133 -1.46 4.82 -20.29
N ALA A 134 -0.14 5.00 -20.31
CA ALA A 134 0.65 4.97 -21.56
C ALA A 134 0.49 3.63 -22.27
N LEU A 135 0.61 2.50 -21.54
CA LEU A 135 0.44 1.16 -22.08
C LEU A 135 -0.95 0.95 -22.72
N LYS A 136 -2.01 1.49 -22.13
CA LYS A 136 -3.40 1.27 -22.58
C LYS A 136 -3.95 2.42 -23.45
N GLY A 137 -3.17 3.48 -23.69
CA GLY A 137 -3.57 4.64 -24.50
C GLY A 137 -4.69 5.46 -23.86
N MET A 138 -4.66 5.67 -22.54
CA MET A 138 -5.67 6.41 -21.79
C MET A 138 -5.15 7.76 -21.30
N GLU A 139 -6.02 8.79 -21.26
CA GLU A 139 -5.70 10.08 -20.64
C GLU A 139 -5.34 9.87 -19.16
N CYS A 140 -4.26 10.50 -18.71
CA CYS A 140 -3.76 10.38 -17.35
C CYS A 140 -3.54 11.74 -16.70
N VAL A 141 -4.19 11.98 -15.54
CA VAL A 141 -3.97 13.16 -14.71
C VAL A 141 -3.60 12.71 -13.31
N VAL A 142 -2.45 13.15 -12.81
CA VAL A 142 -1.93 12.81 -11.49
C VAL A 142 -1.90 14.06 -10.62
N TYR A 143 -2.60 14.01 -9.49
CA TYR A 143 -2.58 15.06 -8.46
C TYR A 143 -1.46 14.78 -7.48
N MET A 144 -0.64 15.78 -7.19
CA MET A 144 0.51 15.65 -6.31
C MET A 144 0.68 16.93 -5.49
N GLY A 145 0.98 16.82 -4.21
CA GLY A 145 1.23 17.98 -3.36
C GLY A 145 2.38 18.84 -3.89
N GLU A 146 2.25 20.16 -3.83
CA GLU A 146 3.29 21.06 -4.33
C GLU A 146 4.64 20.81 -3.65
N LYS A 147 4.66 20.54 -2.33
CA LYS A 147 5.86 20.16 -1.59
C LYS A 147 6.45 18.82 -2.08
N ASP A 148 5.59 17.86 -2.40
CA ASP A 148 6.02 16.55 -2.87
C ASP A 148 6.55 16.62 -4.30
N ILE A 149 6.01 17.51 -5.16
CA ILE A 149 6.52 17.78 -6.52
C ILE A 149 7.98 18.24 -6.46
N GLU A 150 8.30 19.14 -5.53
CA GLU A 150 9.67 19.64 -5.35
C GLU A 150 10.60 18.51 -4.86
N ARG A 151 10.19 17.76 -3.83
CA ARG A 151 10.98 16.67 -3.23
C ARG A 151 11.23 15.51 -4.18
N GLN A 152 10.27 15.23 -5.07
CA GLN A 152 10.22 14.04 -5.93
C GLN A 152 10.30 14.39 -7.43
N ALA A 153 11.04 15.43 -7.79
CA ALA A 153 11.19 15.89 -9.16
C ALA A 153 11.54 14.79 -10.19
N PRO A 154 12.38 13.77 -9.89
CA PRO A 154 12.62 12.66 -10.82
C PRO A 154 11.38 11.85 -11.15
N ASN A 155 10.47 11.61 -10.19
CA ASN A 155 9.22 10.90 -10.44
C ASN A 155 8.23 11.77 -11.24
N VAL A 156 8.21 13.09 -10.99
CA VAL A 156 7.43 14.03 -11.80
C VAL A 156 7.90 14.00 -13.27
N ALA A 157 9.22 14.00 -13.50
CA ALA A 157 9.77 13.88 -14.84
C ALA A 157 9.36 12.55 -15.52
N ARG A 158 9.43 11.42 -14.80
CA ARG A 158 8.96 10.12 -15.32
C ARG A 158 7.48 10.14 -15.71
N MET A 159 6.60 10.69 -14.87
CA MET A 159 5.18 10.82 -15.19
C MET A 159 4.94 11.64 -16.46
N LYS A 160 5.62 12.77 -16.61
CA LYS A 160 5.54 13.62 -17.80
C LYS A 160 6.08 12.91 -19.05
N MET A 161 7.18 12.18 -18.96
CA MET A 161 7.72 11.38 -20.06
C MET A 161 6.73 10.27 -20.51
N LEU A 162 5.93 9.75 -19.59
CA LEU A 162 4.87 8.76 -19.87
C LEU A 162 3.57 9.40 -20.38
N GLY A 163 3.55 10.71 -20.59
CA GLY A 163 2.41 11.45 -21.13
C GLY A 163 1.36 11.87 -20.11
N ALA A 164 1.61 11.70 -18.82
CA ALA A 164 0.68 12.15 -17.79
C ALA A 164 0.79 13.66 -17.52
N THR A 165 -0.36 14.27 -17.23
CA THR A 165 -0.43 15.64 -16.71
C THR A 165 -0.31 15.57 -15.18
N VAL A 166 0.68 16.27 -14.61
CA VAL A 166 0.84 16.40 -13.15
C VAL A 166 0.26 17.73 -12.71
N VAL A 167 -0.74 17.67 -11.82
CA VAL A 167 -1.45 18.84 -11.29
C VAL A 167 -1.07 19.05 -9.82
N PRO A 168 -0.51 20.22 -9.46
CA PRO A 168 -0.15 20.50 -8.08
C PRO A 168 -1.38 20.72 -7.19
N ALA A 169 -1.40 20.08 -6.02
CA ALA A 169 -2.30 20.43 -4.93
C ALA A 169 -1.63 21.51 -4.08
N THR A 170 -2.22 22.72 -4.12
CA THR A 170 -1.64 23.94 -3.51
C THR A 170 -2.34 24.34 -2.21
N SER A 171 -3.41 23.67 -1.84
CA SER A 171 -4.17 23.90 -0.60
C SER A 171 -3.64 23.04 0.56
N GLY A 172 -3.99 23.40 1.78
CA GLY A 172 -3.68 22.64 3.00
C GLY A 172 -2.18 22.50 3.27
N SER A 173 -1.75 21.30 3.65
CA SER A 173 -0.34 20.96 3.89
C SER A 173 0.48 20.82 2.60
N LYS A 174 -0.19 20.77 1.45
CA LYS A 174 0.40 20.58 0.11
C LYS A 174 1.13 19.24 -0.05
N THR A 175 0.59 18.20 0.57
CA THR A 175 1.11 16.82 0.58
C THR A 175 0.07 15.82 0.06
N LEU A 176 0.32 14.52 0.22
CA LEU A 176 -0.52 13.41 -0.25
C LEU A 176 -2.01 13.56 0.12
N LYS A 177 -2.34 13.99 1.35
CA LYS A 177 -3.73 14.18 1.78
C LYS A 177 -4.46 15.18 0.88
N ASP A 178 -3.82 16.30 0.55
CA ASP A 178 -4.43 17.35 -0.27
C ASP A 178 -4.48 16.94 -1.74
N ALA A 179 -3.49 16.19 -2.22
CA ALA A 179 -3.53 15.57 -3.54
C ALA A 179 -4.73 14.63 -3.69
N THR A 180 -5.04 13.84 -2.65
CA THR A 180 -6.22 12.96 -2.60
C THR A 180 -7.51 13.76 -2.63
N ASN A 181 -7.60 14.87 -1.89
CA ASN A 181 -8.75 15.76 -1.91
C ASN A 181 -8.99 16.35 -3.31
N GLU A 182 -7.93 16.81 -4.00
CA GLU A 182 -8.05 17.35 -5.36
C GLU A 182 -8.46 16.26 -6.37
N ALA A 183 -7.92 15.04 -6.24
CA ALA A 183 -8.33 13.93 -7.09
C ALA A 183 -9.82 13.59 -6.90
N ILE A 184 -10.33 13.57 -5.66
CA ILE A 184 -11.76 13.34 -5.38
C ILE A 184 -12.61 14.45 -5.98
N ARG A 185 -12.23 15.73 -5.85
CA ARG A 185 -12.94 16.86 -6.46
C ARG A 185 -12.99 16.73 -7.98
N ALA A 186 -11.87 16.35 -8.61
CA ALA A 186 -11.84 16.13 -10.05
C ALA A 186 -12.71 14.95 -10.48
N TRP A 187 -12.77 13.89 -9.69
CA TRP A 187 -13.62 12.73 -9.94
C TRP A 187 -15.11 13.10 -9.94
N ILE A 188 -15.53 13.94 -8.97
CA ILE A 188 -16.91 14.44 -8.88
C ILE A 188 -17.33 15.22 -10.14
N ASN A 189 -16.41 15.94 -10.78
CA ASN A 189 -16.72 16.76 -11.95
C ASN A 189 -17.01 15.93 -13.23
N GLU A 190 -16.33 14.79 -13.43
CA GLU A 190 -16.45 13.96 -14.62
C GLU A 190 -16.56 12.46 -14.31
N PRO A 191 -17.52 12.01 -13.47
CA PRO A 191 -17.54 10.64 -12.97
C PRO A 191 -17.78 9.59 -14.06
N ASN A 192 -18.47 9.94 -15.14
CA ASN A 192 -18.82 9.00 -16.20
C ASN A 192 -17.62 8.63 -17.08
N LYS A 193 -16.73 9.56 -17.37
CA LYS A 193 -15.53 9.34 -18.20
C LYS A 193 -14.34 8.85 -17.39
N THR A 194 -14.31 9.24 -16.11
CA THR A 194 -13.12 9.12 -15.27
C THR A 194 -13.19 7.87 -14.40
N HIS A 195 -12.08 7.13 -14.33
CA HIS A 195 -11.83 6.17 -13.26
C HIS A 195 -10.71 6.71 -12.38
N TYR A 196 -10.95 6.70 -11.08
CA TYR A 196 -9.94 7.05 -10.09
C TYR A 196 -9.16 5.78 -9.74
N ILE A 197 -7.87 5.73 -10.10
CA ILE A 197 -6.97 4.66 -9.65
C ILE A 197 -6.41 5.05 -8.29
N ILE A 198 -7.01 4.54 -7.21
CA ILE A 198 -6.54 4.77 -5.84
C ILE A 198 -5.32 3.89 -5.56
N GLY A 199 -4.27 4.51 -4.99
CA GLY A 199 -2.96 3.89 -4.81
C GLY A 199 -2.81 3.04 -3.55
N SER A 200 -3.80 3.00 -2.66
CA SER A 200 -3.73 2.27 -1.41
C SER A 200 -5.07 1.61 -1.05
N VAL A 201 -5.10 0.83 0.05
CA VAL A 201 -6.31 0.19 0.59
C VAL A 201 -7.14 1.18 1.41
N VAL A 202 -7.35 2.37 0.85
CA VAL A 202 -8.13 3.47 1.41
C VAL A 202 -9.22 3.89 0.43
N GLY A 203 -10.04 4.86 0.80
CA GLY A 203 -11.13 5.30 -0.07
C GLY A 203 -12.45 4.57 0.18
N PRO A 204 -13.52 4.95 -0.52
CA PRO A 204 -14.82 4.32 -0.36
C PRO A 204 -14.82 2.88 -0.90
N HIS A 205 -15.63 2.00 -0.31
CA HIS A 205 -15.87 0.68 -0.89
C HIS A 205 -16.35 0.82 -2.36
N PRO A 206 -15.81 0.05 -3.33
CA PRO A 206 -15.01 -1.19 -3.17
C PRO A 206 -13.48 -1.01 -3.20
N TYR A 207 -12.95 0.20 -3.18
CA TYR A 207 -11.51 0.43 -3.36
C TYR A 207 -10.62 -0.33 -2.38
N PRO A 208 -10.87 -0.34 -1.05
CA PRO A 208 -10.00 -1.05 -0.12
C PRO A 208 -9.90 -2.55 -0.44
N ASP A 209 -11.02 -3.19 -0.75
CA ASP A 209 -11.09 -4.60 -1.12
C ASP A 209 -10.43 -4.85 -2.49
N MET A 210 -10.78 -4.07 -3.49
CA MET A 210 -10.26 -4.18 -4.84
C MET A 210 -8.72 -4.03 -4.88
N VAL A 211 -8.18 -3.05 -4.17
CA VAL A 211 -6.72 -2.83 -4.10
C VAL A 211 -6.04 -3.98 -3.36
N ALA A 212 -6.61 -4.45 -2.23
CA ALA A 212 -6.09 -5.60 -1.49
C ALA A 212 -6.03 -6.85 -2.39
N LEU A 213 -7.08 -7.10 -3.16
CA LEU A 213 -7.16 -8.24 -4.08
C LEU A 213 -6.12 -8.14 -5.20
N PHE A 214 -5.95 -6.98 -5.87
CA PHE A 214 -4.93 -6.82 -6.89
C PHE A 214 -3.51 -6.90 -6.33
N GLN A 215 -3.29 -6.51 -5.09
CA GLN A 215 -2.00 -6.69 -4.41
C GLN A 215 -1.78 -8.12 -3.88
N SER A 216 -2.82 -8.92 -3.76
CA SER A 216 -2.74 -10.27 -3.17
C SER A 216 -1.83 -11.24 -3.93
N VAL A 217 -1.47 -10.91 -5.17
CA VAL A 217 -0.46 -11.64 -5.96
C VAL A 217 0.86 -11.77 -5.18
N ILE A 218 1.19 -10.81 -4.31
CA ILE A 218 2.38 -10.84 -3.45
C ILE A 218 2.35 -12.07 -2.55
N SER A 219 1.31 -12.22 -1.74
CA SER A 219 1.20 -13.36 -0.80
C SER A 219 0.87 -14.68 -1.49
N LYS A 220 0.16 -14.65 -2.64
CA LYS A 220 -0.06 -15.85 -3.47
C LYS A 220 1.28 -16.46 -3.90
N GLU A 221 2.18 -15.63 -4.40
CA GLU A 221 3.52 -16.07 -4.80
C GLU A 221 4.37 -16.48 -3.60
N MET A 222 4.28 -15.77 -2.46
CA MET A 222 4.99 -16.13 -1.25
C MET A 222 4.68 -17.56 -0.81
N ARG A 223 3.40 -17.95 -0.76
CA ARG A 223 2.98 -19.32 -0.39
C ARG A 223 3.61 -20.36 -1.33
N LEU A 224 3.53 -20.14 -2.64
CA LEU A 224 4.08 -21.06 -3.63
C LEU A 224 5.60 -21.20 -3.50
N GLN A 225 6.29 -20.06 -3.37
CA GLN A 225 7.74 -20.00 -3.27
C GLN A 225 8.27 -20.58 -1.94
N LEU A 226 7.56 -20.38 -0.83
CA LEU A 226 7.88 -21.00 0.45
C LEU A 226 7.71 -22.52 0.37
N LYS A 227 6.62 -22.99 -0.24
CA LYS A 227 6.39 -24.44 -0.44
C LYS A 227 7.51 -25.06 -1.29
N GLU A 228 7.90 -24.39 -2.37
CA GLU A 228 9.00 -24.86 -3.24
C GLU A 228 10.34 -24.92 -2.51
N LYS A 229 10.67 -23.88 -1.72
CA LYS A 229 11.97 -23.75 -1.05
C LYS A 229 12.08 -24.55 0.25
N LEU A 230 11.00 -24.65 1.02
CA LEU A 230 11.00 -25.16 2.40
C LEU A 230 10.07 -26.34 2.62
N GLY A 231 9.27 -26.73 1.62
CA GLY A 231 8.24 -27.77 1.77
C GLY A 231 6.99 -27.32 2.57
N ASN A 232 6.99 -26.09 3.09
CA ASN A 232 5.88 -25.50 3.85
C ASN A 232 5.50 -24.15 3.24
N GLU A 233 4.22 -23.90 3.06
CA GLU A 233 3.70 -22.66 2.46
C GLU A 233 3.46 -21.53 3.46
N LEU A 234 3.54 -21.79 4.77
CA LEU A 234 3.27 -20.84 5.83
C LEU A 234 4.58 -20.37 6.49
N PRO A 235 4.89 -19.06 6.49
CA PRO A 235 5.96 -18.51 7.31
C PRO A 235 5.48 -18.40 8.77
N THR A 236 6.40 -18.14 9.70
CA THR A 236 6.02 -17.77 11.08
C THR A 236 5.61 -16.31 11.17
N HIS A 237 6.24 -15.43 10.38
CA HIS A 237 5.97 -13.99 10.39
C HIS A 237 5.94 -13.43 8.97
N VAL A 238 5.03 -12.49 8.73
CA VAL A 238 5.05 -11.61 7.56
C VAL A 238 5.17 -10.18 8.06
N VAL A 239 6.19 -9.45 7.61
CA VAL A 239 6.50 -8.09 8.03
C VAL A 239 6.37 -7.14 6.85
N ALA A 240 5.62 -6.05 7.01
CA ALA A 240 5.45 -5.03 5.99
C ALA A 240 5.28 -3.64 6.59
N CYS A 241 5.79 -2.59 5.91
CA CYS A 241 5.53 -1.21 6.30
C CYS A 241 4.09 -0.80 5.95
N VAL A 242 3.53 0.12 6.72
CA VAL A 242 2.15 0.57 6.59
C VAL A 242 2.05 2.10 6.71
N GLY A 243 1.60 2.74 5.63
CA GLY A 243 0.94 4.04 5.64
C GLY A 243 -0.55 3.79 5.39
N GLY A 244 -1.07 4.04 4.19
CA GLY A 244 -2.41 3.56 3.82
C GLY A 244 -2.51 2.03 3.76
N GLY A 245 -1.41 1.31 3.50
CA GLY A 245 -1.25 -0.12 3.75
C GLY A 245 -1.37 -1.05 2.54
N SER A 246 -1.18 -0.59 1.29
CA SER A 246 -1.39 -1.45 0.11
C SER A 246 -0.42 -2.63 0.02
N ASN A 247 0.88 -2.44 0.28
CA ASN A 247 1.84 -3.54 0.25
C ASN A 247 1.58 -4.55 1.38
N ALA A 248 1.25 -4.07 2.57
CA ALA A 248 0.92 -4.92 3.71
C ALA A 248 -0.36 -5.73 3.45
N ALA A 249 -1.41 -5.11 2.89
CA ALA A 249 -2.63 -5.82 2.52
C ALA A 249 -2.32 -6.96 1.54
N GLY A 250 -1.50 -6.70 0.51
CA GLY A 250 -1.08 -7.72 -0.45
C GLY A 250 -0.22 -8.83 0.17
N ALA A 251 0.75 -8.46 1.02
CA ALA A 251 1.63 -9.41 1.69
C ALA A 251 0.88 -10.28 2.72
N PHE A 252 -0.12 -9.73 3.39
CA PHE A 252 -0.90 -10.43 4.40
C PHE A 252 -2.07 -11.24 3.85
N TYR A 253 -2.58 -10.93 2.65
CA TYR A 253 -3.89 -11.37 2.14
C TYR A 253 -4.16 -12.86 2.33
N HIS A 254 -3.28 -13.75 1.84
CA HIS A 254 -3.45 -15.20 1.96
C HIS A 254 -3.05 -15.78 3.33
N PHE A 255 -2.61 -14.91 4.26
CA PHE A 255 -2.28 -15.28 5.64
C PHE A 255 -3.25 -14.67 6.66
N LEU A 256 -4.22 -13.85 6.21
CA LEU A 256 -5.16 -13.16 7.10
C LEU A 256 -5.93 -14.12 8.02
N ASN A 257 -6.36 -15.26 7.49
CA ASN A 257 -7.11 -16.27 8.22
C ASN A 257 -6.23 -17.42 8.76
N GLU A 258 -4.89 -17.30 8.71
CA GLU A 258 -3.93 -18.28 9.22
C GLU A 258 -3.43 -17.88 10.61
N PRO A 259 -4.00 -18.40 11.72
CA PRO A 259 -3.70 -17.91 13.06
C PRO A 259 -2.26 -18.18 13.52
N THR A 260 -1.57 -19.13 12.87
CA THR A 260 -0.17 -19.48 13.16
C THR A 260 0.82 -18.53 12.53
N VAL A 261 0.39 -17.65 11.63
CA VAL A 261 1.24 -16.65 10.98
C VAL A 261 1.07 -15.30 11.67
N ALA A 262 2.13 -14.78 12.25
CA ALA A 262 2.16 -13.44 12.82
C ALA A 262 2.21 -12.40 11.70
N LEU A 263 1.27 -11.44 11.70
CA LEU A 263 1.23 -10.32 10.77
C LEU A 263 1.78 -9.08 11.48
N VAL A 264 2.92 -8.58 11.02
CA VAL A 264 3.60 -7.43 11.63
C VAL A 264 3.56 -6.23 10.67
N ALA A 265 2.80 -5.23 11.05
CA ALA A 265 2.68 -3.97 10.33
C ALA A 265 3.56 -2.91 11.00
N VAL A 266 4.32 -2.14 10.20
CA VAL A 266 5.26 -1.15 10.73
C VAL A 266 4.93 0.24 10.21
N GLU A 267 4.51 1.12 11.10
CA GLU A 267 4.18 2.51 10.84
C GLU A 267 5.42 3.41 11.01
N ALA A 268 5.37 4.62 10.44
CA ALA A 268 6.42 5.61 10.63
C ALA A 268 6.15 6.43 11.91
N ALA A 269 7.09 6.41 12.85
CA ALA A 269 7.03 7.24 14.05
C ALA A 269 7.64 8.64 13.87
N GLY A 270 8.19 8.95 12.68
CA GLY A 270 8.84 10.23 12.44
C GLY A 270 9.97 10.48 13.44
N HIS A 271 9.88 11.58 14.18
CA HIS A 271 10.82 11.91 15.25
C HIS A 271 10.48 11.24 16.61
N GLY A 272 9.56 10.29 16.61
CA GLY A 272 9.03 9.60 17.79
C GLY A 272 7.53 9.76 17.92
N VAL A 273 6.83 8.73 18.40
CA VAL A 273 5.36 8.67 18.44
C VAL A 273 4.75 9.93 19.09
N HIS A 274 5.32 10.39 20.21
CA HIS A 274 4.79 11.53 20.96
C HIS A 274 5.52 12.86 20.70
N SER A 275 6.31 12.94 19.64
CA SER A 275 7.08 14.16 19.31
C SER A 275 6.23 15.29 18.71
N GLY A 276 5.00 15.00 18.28
CA GLY A 276 4.18 15.89 17.45
C GLY A 276 4.52 15.80 15.95
N LEU A 277 5.57 15.08 15.58
CA LEU A 277 6.02 14.83 14.21
C LEU A 277 6.08 13.31 13.99
N SER A 278 4.94 12.69 13.72
CA SER A 278 4.77 11.24 13.60
C SER A 278 3.63 10.91 12.63
N ALA A 279 3.66 9.73 12.05
CA ALA A 279 2.59 9.14 11.24
C ALA A 279 2.13 7.76 11.79
N ALA A 280 2.38 7.50 13.08
CA ALA A 280 1.97 6.26 13.75
C ALA A 280 0.46 6.28 14.07
N THR A 281 -0.34 6.10 13.03
CA THR A 281 -1.81 6.28 13.05
C THR A 281 -2.50 5.39 14.07
N THR A 282 -2.09 4.11 14.22
CA THR A 282 -2.74 3.19 15.18
C THR A 282 -2.47 3.57 16.63
N GLN A 283 -1.39 4.31 16.92
CA GLN A 283 -1.03 4.73 18.27
C GLN A 283 -1.58 6.12 18.63
N LEU A 284 -1.77 6.99 17.63
CA LEU A 284 -2.15 8.40 17.83
C LEU A 284 -3.57 8.72 17.37
N GLY A 285 -4.12 7.91 16.50
CA GLY A 285 -5.40 8.17 15.84
C GLY A 285 -6.61 7.72 16.70
N THR A 286 -7.75 8.17 16.27
CA THR A 286 -9.07 7.77 16.78
C THR A 286 -9.97 7.37 15.61
N HIS A 287 -11.12 6.74 15.89
CA HIS A 287 -12.08 6.39 14.84
C HIS A 287 -12.60 7.64 14.15
N GLY A 288 -12.51 7.65 12.83
CA GLY A 288 -12.94 8.79 12.00
C GLY A 288 -13.24 8.39 10.56
N ILE A 289 -13.69 9.36 9.77
CA ILE A 289 -13.93 9.17 8.34
C ILE A 289 -12.92 10.02 7.57
N LEU A 290 -12.15 9.36 6.70
CA LEU A 290 -11.18 10.03 5.84
C LEU A 290 -11.27 9.47 4.42
N HIS A 291 -11.30 10.36 3.43
CA HIS A 291 -11.33 10.01 2.01
C HIS A 291 -12.38 8.97 1.60
N GLY A 292 -13.52 8.95 2.31
CA GLY A 292 -14.68 8.14 1.96
C GLY A 292 -14.80 6.80 2.68
N SER A 293 -13.97 6.48 3.67
CA SER A 293 -14.13 5.30 4.52
C SER A 293 -13.94 5.60 6.01
N LYS A 294 -14.64 4.84 6.87
CA LYS A 294 -14.39 4.84 8.30
C LYS A 294 -13.12 4.05 8.61
N SER A 295 -12.23 4.62 9.39
CA SER A 295 -10.96 4.01 9.77
C SER A 295 -10.42 4.61 11.07
N ILE A 296 -9.14 4.34 11.39
CA ILE A 296 -8.38 5.08 12.39
C ILE A 296 -7.70 6.25 11.69
N VAL A 297 -7.88 7.46 12.24
CA VAL A 297 -7.43 8.72 11.64
C VAL A 297 -6.73 9.56 12.70
N MET A 298 -5.59 10.14 12.36
CA MET A 298 -4.92 11.14 13.18
C MET A 298 -5.73 12.44 13.13
N GLN A 299 -6.45 12.73 14.19
CA GLN A 299 -7.33 13.90 14.29
C GLN A 299 -7.39 14.45 15.70
N THR A 300 -7.72 15.75 15.79
CA THR A 300 -7.99 16.41 17.06
C THR A 300 -9.36 15.98 17.61
N ASN A 301 -9.65 16.34 18.85
CA ASN A 301 -10.98 16.11 19.48
C ASN A 301 -12.12 16.77 18.71
N ASP A 302 -11.84 17.82 17.93
CA ASP A 302 -12.81 18.51 17.06
C ASP A 302 -12.90 17.90 15.65
N GLY A 303 -12.23 16.76 15.41
CA GLY A 303 -12.27 16.05 14.12
C GLY A 303 -11.39 16.66 13.03
N GLN A 304 -10.48 17.59 13.36
CA GLN A 304 -9.53 18.14 12.40
C GLN A 304 -8.38 17.16 12.19
N VAL A 305 -8.07 16.84 10.94
CA VAL A 305 -6.95 15.96 10.60
C VAL A 305 -5.63 16.58 11.05
N VAL A 306 -4.87 15.84 11.85
CA VAL A 306 -3.51 16.22 12.25
C VAL A 306 -2.56 15.90 11.11
N GLU A 307 -1.66 16.83 10.80
CA GLU A 307 -0.64 16.64 9.75
C GLU A 307 0.33 15.53 10.21
N PRO A 308 0.47 14.44 9.42
CA PRO A 308 1.43 13.41 9.73
C PRO A 308 2.84 13.87 9.40
N HIS A 309 3.85 13.14 9.89
CA HIS A 309 5.24 13.34 9.52
C HIS A 309 6.00 12.02 9.38
N SER A 310 6.69 11.87 8.27
CA SER A 310 7.66 10.81 8.02
C SER A 310 8.70 11.29 7.01
N ILE A 311 9.95 10.87 7.18
CA ILE A 311 10.99 11.02 6.15
C ILE A 311 10.61 10.26 4.86
N SER A 312 9.79 9.23 4.99
CA SER A 312 9.24 8.46 3.88
C SER A 312 7.91 9.04 3.42
N ALA A 313 7.87 9.68 2.26
CA ALA A 313 6.66 10.26 1.71
C ALA A 313 5.54 9.22 1.42
N GLY A 314 5.88 7.94 1.29
CA GLY A 314 4.90 6.87 1.10
C GLY A 314 4.22 6.42 2.39
N LEU A 315 4.75 6.80 3.57
CA LEU A 315 4.16 6.54 4.87
C LEU A 315 3.58 7.81 5.52
N ASP A 316 3.74 8.96 4.90
CA ASP A 316 3.25 10.26 5.36
C ASP A 316 1.76 10.42 5.06
N TYR A 317 0.91 9.69 5.80
CA TYR A 317 -0.53 9.67 5.63
C TYR A 317 -1.25 9.64 6.99
N PRO A 318 -2.27 10.48 7.22
CA PRO A 318 -2.90 10.64 8.54
C PRO A 318 -3.98 9.61 8.86
N GLY A 319 -3.98 8.48 8.19
CA GLY A 319 -4.96 7.42 8.35
C GLY A 319 -4.41 6.06 7.97
N ILE A 320 -5.21 5.02 8.16
CA ILE A 320 -4.84 3.66 7.78
C ILE A 320 -6.02 2.99 7.04
N GLY A 321 -5.74 2.00 6.20
CA GLY A 321 -6.81 1.28 5.50
C GLY A 321 -7.77 0.55 6.44
N PRO A 322 -9.08 0.45 6.10
CA PRO A 322 -10.08 -0.20 6.96
C PRO A 322 -9.73 -1.62 7.37
N LEU A 323 -9.16 -2.41 6.46
CA LEU A 323 -8.66 -3.75 6.77
C LEU A 323 -7.63 -3.70 7.90
N HIS A 324 -6.66 -2.78 7.82
CA HIS A 324 -5.61 -2.67 8.84
C HIS A 324 -6.14 -2.14 10.18
N ALA A 325 -7.10 -1.21 10.16
CA ALA A 325 -7.79 -0.77 11.36
C ALA A 325 -8.48 -1.97 12.06
N PHE A 326 -9.15 -2.81 11.28
CA PHE A 326 -9.77 -4.04 11.79
C PHE A 326 -8.75 -5.05 12.32
N LEU A 327 -7.62 -5.26 11.63
CA LEU A 327 -6.54 -6.14 12.11
C LEU A 327 -5.93 -5.64 13.43
N TYR A 328 -5.81 -4.34 13.59
CA TYR A 328 -5.32 -3.71 14.82
C TYR A 328 -6.30 -3.91 15.99
N GLU A 329 -7.57 -3.52 15.81
CA GLU A 329 -8.60 -3.60 16.86
C GLU A 329 -8.90 -5.05 17.28
N SER A 330 -8.97 -5.97 16.32
CA SER A 330 -9.19 -7.40 16.59
C SER A 330 -7.95 -8.13 17.13
N LYS A 331 -6.81 -7.45 17.25
CA LYS A 331 -5.52 -8.03 17.67
C LYS A 331 -5.04 -9.16 16.74
N ARG A 332 -5.53 -9.20 15.49
CA ARG A 332 -5.05 -10.15 14.48
C ARG A 332 -3.67 -9.76 13.94
N GLY A 333 -3.39 -8.48 13.85
CA GLY A 333 -2.10 -7.92 13.46
C GLY A 333 -1.39 -7.24 14.63
N THR A 334 -0.06 -7.34 14.66
CA THR A 334 0.80 -6.57 15.54
C THR A 334 1.27 -5.32 14.81
N PHE A 335 0.97 -4.14 15.38
CA PHE A 335 1.37 -2.86 14.82
C PHE A 335 2.50 -2.27 15.64
N LEU A 336 3.62 -2.05 15.00
CA LEU A 336 4.83 -1.43 15.56
C LEU A 336 5.10 -0.14 14.81
N SER A 337 5.99 0.68 15.35
CA SER A 337 6.44 1.89 14.68
C SER A 337 7.97 2.02 14.75
N ALA A 338 8.53 2.72 13.77
CA ALA A 338 9.95 3.02 13.68
C ALA A 338 10.16 4.50 13.41
N THR A 339 11.19 5.09 14.02
CA THR A 339 11.55 6.48 13.77
C THR A 339 12.29 6.64 12.44
N ASP A 340 12.38 7.88 11.97
CA ASP A 340 13.15 8.24 10.77
C ASP A 340 14.62 7.83 10.91
N GLU A 341 15.20 8.00 12.11
CA GLU A 341 16.58 7.59 12.44
C GLU A 341 16.74 6.06 12.36
N GLU A 342 15.84 5.31 12.98
CA GLU A 342 15.84 3.84 12.93
C GLU A 342 15.70 3.33 11.48
N ALA A 343 14.84 3.96 10.68
CA ALA A 343 14.64 3.61 9.28
C ALA A 343 15.91 3.87 8.44
N LEU A 344 16.52 5.05 8.59
CA LEU A 344 17.76 5.40 7.89
C LEU A 344 18.90 4.44 8.26
N ALA A 345 19.13 4.22 9.55
CA ALA A 345 20.17 3.28 10.03
C ALA A 345 19.95 1.89 9.45
N SER A 346 18.69 1.41 9.44
CA SER A 346 18.33 0.13 8.87
C SER A 346 18.54 0.06 7.35
N ALA A 347 18.22 1.14 6.61
CA ALA A 347 18.44 1.21 5.18
C ALA A 347 19.93 1.08 4.81
N PHE A 348 20.79 1.85 5.49
CA PHE A 348 22.26 1.76 5.29
C PHE A 348 22.78 0.38 5.64
N HIS A 349 22.34 -0.17 6.77
CA HIS A 349 22.76 -1.50 7.20
C HIS A 349 22.41 -2.58 6.17
N ILE A 350 21.14 -2.64 5.73
CA ILE A 350 20.71 -3.61 4.71
C ILE A 350 21.46 -3.41 3.39
N SER A 351 21.74 -2.17 3.00
CA SER A 351 22.51 -1.88 1.79
C SER A 351 23.93 -2.48 1.88
N GLN A 352 24.57 -2.38 3.04
CA GLN A 352 25.94 -2.87 3.26
C GLN A 352 26.04 -4.39 3.39
N ILE A 353 25.01 -5.03 3.99
CA ILE A 353 25.09 -6.48 4.24
C ILE A 353 24.45 -7.32 3.14
N GLU A 354 23.39 -6.85 2.48
CA GLU A 354 22.69 -7.60 1.43
C GLU A 354 22.87 -7.01 0.02
N GLY A 355 23.52 -5.85 -0.12
CA GLY A 355 23.71 -5.19 -1.43
C GLY A 355 22.38 -4.70 -2.03
N ILE A 356 21.40 -4.41 -1.20
CA ILE A 356 20.06 -3.97 -1.61
C ILE A 356 19.79 -2.61 -0.98
N ILE A 357 19.60 -1.58 -1.80
CA ILE A 357 19.18 -0.25 -1.33
C ILE A 357 17.64 -0.23 -1.29
N PRO A 358 17.02 -0.38 -0.11
CA PRO A 358 15.56 -0.41 0.00
C PRO A 358 14.97 0.98 -0.14
N ALA A 359 13.69 1.08 -0.51
CA ALA A 359 12.94 2.31 -0.31
C ALA A 359 12.81 2.63 1.19
N LEU A 360 12.77 3.91 1.54
CA LEU A 360 12.61 4.38 2.93
C LEU A 360 11.38 3.78 3.61
N GLU A 361 10.32 3.53 2.86
CA GLU A 361 9.14 2.84 3.36
C GLU A 361 9.51 1.46 3.93
N THR A 362 10.23 0.64 3.16
CA THR A 362 10.60 -0.71 3.60
C THR A 362 11.66 -0.69 4.69
N ALA A 363 12.48 0.34 4.74
CA ALA A 363 13.50 0.50 5.79
C ALA A 363 12.87 0.50 7.20
N HIS A 364 11.66 1.07 7.36
CA HIS A 364 10.90 0.97 8.61
C HIS A 364 10.59 -0.49 8.98
N ALA A 365 10.23 -1.33 7.99
CA ALA A 365 9.96 -2.74 8.25
C ALA A 365 11.20 -3.53 8.69
N PHE A 366 12.37 -3.21 8.17
CA PHE A 366 13.61 -3.85 8.60
C PHE A 366 14.02 -3.48 10.03
N SER A 367 13.80 -2.23 10.44
CA SER A 367 14.25 -1.71 11.74
C SER A 367 13.62 -2.41 12.94
N VAL A 368 12.46 -3.06 12.76
CA VAL A 368 11.78 -3.76 13.86
C VAL A 368 12.20 -5.23 14.00
N LEU A 369 12.91 -5.81 13.04
CA LEU A 369 13.31 -7.23 13.10
C LEU A 369 14.02 -7.61 14.40
N PRO A 370 14.98 -6.82 14.93
CA PRO A 370 15.65 -7.14 16.19
C PRO A 370 14.72 -7.09 17.41
N LYS A 371 13.55 -6.42 17.28
CA LYS A 371 12.59 -6.21 18.37
C LYS A 371 11.54 -7.34 18.46
N LEU A 372 11.50 -8.27 17.49
CA LEU A 372 10.45 -9.29 17.38
C LEU A 372 10.68 -10.53 18.26
N GLY A 373 11.87 -10.68 18.90
CA GLY A 373 12.17 -11.85 19.73
C GLY A 373 12.17 -13.16 18.94
N LEU A 374 12.67 -13.14 17.72
CA LEU A 374 12.67 -14.27 16.77
C LEU A 374 13.54 -15.45 17.26
N LYS A 375 13.17 -16.64 16.82
CA LYS A 375 13.87 -17.90 17.11
C LYS A 375 14.58 -18.42 15.87
N PRO A 376 15.63 -19.25 16.00
CA PRO A 376 16.36 -19.83 14.87
C PRO A 376 15.50 -20.65 13.90
N THR A 377 14.38 -21.17 14.39
CA THR A 377 13.40 -21.94 13.57
C THR A 377 12.40 -21.08 12.86
N ASP A 378 12.32 -19.78 13.20
CA ASP A 378 11.34 -18.89 12.59
C ASP A 378 11.69 -18.59 11.13
N VAL A 379 10.64 -18.54 10.32
CA VAL A 379 10.69 -18.14 8.92
C VAL A 379 9.94 -16.81 8.80
N VAL A 380 10.70 -15.76 8.54
CA VAL A 380 10.19 -14.39 8.46
C VAL A 380 10.24 -13.93 7.01
N VAL A 381 9.12 -13.47 6.48
CA VAL A 381 9.10 -12.84 5.15
C VAL A 381 8.88 -11.34 5.30
N VAL A 382 9.84 -10.55 4.86
CA VAL A 382 9.73 -9.09 4.76
C VAL A 382 9.29 -8.71 3.35
N CYS A 383 8.22 -7.94 3.22
CA CYS A 383 7.81 -7.38 1.94
C CYS A 383 8.72 -6.19 1.59
N LEU A 384 9.72 -6.41 0.72
CA LEU A 384 10.57 -5.36 0.19
C LEU A 384 9.79 -4.59 -0.89
N SER A 385 8.99 -3.64 -0.46
CA SER A 385 7.90 -3.02 -1.22
C SER A 385 8.35 -2.15 -2.38
N GLY A 386 9.60 -1.65 -2.35
CA GLY A 386 10.17 -0.81 -3.39
C GLY A 386 11.67 -0.59 -3.21
N ARG A 387 12.32 -0.09 -4.28
CA ARG A 387 13.75 0.22 -4.31
C ARG A 387 14.03 1.68 -3.93
N GLY A 388 15.24 1.93 -3.39
CA GLY A 388 15.66 3.22 -2.86
C GLY A 388 16.11 4.26 -3.87
N ASP A 389 16.10 3.98 -5.18
CA ASP A 389 16.54 4.94 -6.21
C ASP A 389 15.81 6.28 -6.13
N LYS A 390 14.54 6.25 -5.72
CA LYS A 390 13.74 7.47 -5.53
C LYS A 390 14.15 8.30 -4.32
N ASP A 391 14.79 7.65 -3.34
CA ASP A 391 15.15 8.22 -2.04
C ASP A 391 16.64 8.59 -1.96
N LEU A 392 17.37 8.45 -3.09
CA LEU A 392 18.82 8.64 -3.11
C LEU A 392 19.23 10.05 -2.65
N ALA A 393 18.46 11.09 -2.97
CA ALA A 393 18.72 12.45 -2.49
C ALA A 393 18.69 12.51 -0.95
N THR A 394 17.66 11.93 -0.34
CA THR A 394 17.55 11.86 1.13
C THR A 394 18.67 11.01 1.74
N TYR A 395 19.02 9.87 1.14
CA TYR A 395 20.15 9.08 1.62
C TYR A 395 21.48 9.85 1.57
N MET A 396 21.72 10.64 0.52
CA MET A 396 22.95 11.46 0.38
C MET A 396 23.08 12.53 1.47
N GLU A 397 21.97 13.07 1.98
CA GLU A 397 21.98 14.04 3.09
C GLU A 397 22.40 13.40 4.43
N HIS A 398 22.38 12.05 4.53
CA HIS A 398 22.68 11.28 5.74
C HIS A 398 23.87 10.32 5.61
N LEU A 399 24.61 10.36 4.48
CA LEU A 399 25.87 9.67 4.28
C LEU A 399 27.00 10.43 4.99
#